data_4c146bc9c32ca34fb99b09c4ab797cff
#
_entry.id   4c146bc9c32ca34fb99b09c4ab797cff
#
_cell.length_a   1.000
_cell.length_b   1.000
_cell.length_c   1.000
_cell.angle_alpha   90.00
_cell.angle_beta   90.00
_cell.angle_gamma   90.00
#
_symmetry.space_group_name_H-M   'P 1'
#
loop_
_entity.id
_entity.type
_entity.pdbx_description
1 polymer ?
#
loop_
_entity_poly.entity_id
_entity_poly.type
_entity_poly.pdbx_seq_one_letter_code
_entity_poly.pdbx_strand_id
1 'polypeptide(L)'
;MDSKTMLVQSEGLGRGDDSLGSILIANFLRLIGDSEDKPRSIVFWNTGVRLVCDGSKVLEHIRRLENQGVEILACTTCLEYFDLADKLAVGKPTTMMKSIQSMFDSDIISL
;
A
#
# COMPACT_ATOMS: atom_id res chain seq x y z
N MET A 1 15.63 4.49 -7.51
CA MET A 1 14.57 4.51 -6.52
C MET A 1 15.12 4.75 -5.14
N ASP A 2 14.33 5.43 -4.35
CA ASP A 2 14.69 5.71 -2.97
C ASP A 2 14.68 4.41 -2.15
N SER A 3 15.52 4.35 -1.10
CA SER A 3 15.56 3.19 -0.21
C SER A 3 14.51 3.29 0.90
N LYS A 4 13.34 3.83 0.60
CA LYS A 4 12.25 3.98 1.55
C LYS A 4 11.18 2.90 1.37
N THR A 5 10.62 2.47 2.49
CA THR A 5 9.43 1.61 2.51
C THR A 5 8.29 2.41 3.12
N MET A 6 7.18 2.48 2.42
CA MET A 6 5.95 3.09 2.93
C MET A 6 5.07 2.05 3.57
N LEU A 7 4.46 2.41 4.69
CA LEU A 7 3.46 1.58 5.36
C LEU A 7 2.09 2.25 5.24
N VAL A 8 1.17 1.57 4.58
CA VAL A 8 -0.23 2.02 4.45
C VAL A 8 -1.06 1.13 5.38
N GLN A 9 -1.47 1.68 6.51
CA GLN A 9 -2.04 0.90 7.61
C GLN A 9 -3.55 0.95 7.68
N SER A 10 -4.19 1.68 6.79
CA SER A 10 -5.65 1.71 6.69
C SER A 10 -6.07 2.03 5.27
N GLU A 11 -7.36 1.88 4.98
CA GLU A 11 -7.92 2.20 3.66
C GLU A 11 -8.15 3.70 3.47
N GLY A 12 -7.87 4.52 4.49
CA GLY A 12 -7.91 5.96 4.41
C GLY A 12 -6.61 6.56 4.91
N LEU A 13 -6.42 7.85 4.70
CA LEU A 13 -5.26 8.58 5.19
C LEU A 13 -5.71 9.54 6.29
N GLY A 14 -5.06 9.44 7.46
CA GLY A 14 -5.39 10.22 8.63
C GLY A 14 -6.50 9.61 9.46
N ARG A 15 -6.74 10.18 10.63
CA ARG A 15 -7.79 9.75 11.56
C ARG A 15 -8.88 10.80 11.62
N GLY A 16 -10.12 10.35 11.83
CA GLY A 16 -11.27 11.22 11.99
C GLY A 16 -12.32 10.89 10.96
N ASP A 17 -12.47 11.71 9.95
CA ASP A 17 -13.50 11.54 8.94
C ASP A 17 -13.05 10.49 7.89
N ASP A 18 -13.83 9.42 7.74
CA ASP A 18 -13.49 8.33 6.83
C ASP A 18 -13.65 8.72 5.36
N SER A 19 -14.64 9.55 5.06
CA SER A 19 -14.85 10.04 3.69
C SER A 19 -13.69 10.91 3.24
N LEU A 20 -13.23 11.80 4.12
CA LEU A 20 -12.06 12.62 3.87
C LEU A 20 -10.79 11.75 3.74
N GLY A 21 -10.65 10.75 4.60
CA GLY A 21 -9.53 9.82 4.54
C GLY A 21 -9.43 9.10 3.20
N SER A 22 -10.57 8.71 2.63
CA SER A 22 -10.62 8.08 1.30
C SER A 22 -10.17 9.03 0.20
N ILE A 23 -10.55 10.29 0.29
CA ILE A 23 -10.13 11.32 -0.67
C ILE A 23 -8.61 11.53 -0.57
N LEU A 24 -8.11 11.63 0.65
CA LEU A 24 -6.68 11.90 0.88
C LEU A 24 -5.79 10.76 0.41
N ILE A 25 -6.17 9.51 0.67
CA ILE A 25 -5.36 8.37 0.22
C ILE A 25 -5.35 8.26 -1.31
N ALA A 26 -6.48 8.52 -1.96
CA ALA A 26 -6.56 8.50 -3.41
C ALA A 26 -5.66 9.59 -4.02
N ASN A 27 -5.70 10.81 -3.48
CA ASN A 27 -4.85 11.90 -3.93
C ASN A 27 -3.38 11.59 -3.72
N PHE A 28 -3.03 11.02 -2.56
CA PHE A 28 -1.65 10.66 -2.24
C PHE A 28 -1.12 9.63 -3.25
N LEU A 29 -1.86 8.56 -3.48
CA LEU A 29 -1.42 7.49 -4.38
C LEU A 29 -1.31 7.99 -5.83
N ARG A 30 -2.22 8.86 -6.24
CA ARG A 30 -2.15 9.46 -7.59
C ARG A 30 -0.94 10.36 -7.74
N LEU A 31 -0.73 11.25 -6.79
CA LEU A 31 0.32 12.27 -6.89
C LEU A 31 1.72 11.70 -6.71
N ILE A 32 1.89 10.66 -5.90
CA ILE A 32 3.20 10.04 -5.78
C ILE A 32 3.61 9.35 -7.08
N GLY A 33 2.65 8.93 -7.89
CA GLY A 33 2.93 8.43 -9.24
C GLY A 33 3.49 9.49 -10.18
N ASP A 34 3.19 10.77 -9.92
CA ASP A 34 3.73 11.90 -10.68
C ASP A 34 5.07 12.40 -10.12
N SER A 35 5.43 11.99 -8.92
CA SER A 35 6.64 12.44 -8.24
C SER A 35 7.89 11.77 -8.82
N GLU A 36 8.99 12.49 -8.86
CA GLU A 36 10.29 11.91 -9.17
C GLU A 36 10.77 11.00 -8.04
N ASP A 37 10.43 11.34 -6.80
CA ASP A 37 10.78 10.57 -5.62
C ASP A 37 9.71 9.52 -5.35
N LYS A 38 10.12 8.26 -5.32
CA LYS A 38 9.21 7.14 -5.08
C LYS A 38 9.82 6.17 -4.07
N PRO A 39 9.02 5.52 -3.25
CA PRO A 39 9.53 4.50 -2.35
C PRO A 39 9.97 3.26 -3.14
N ARG A 40 10.84 2.46 -2.56
CA ARG A 40 11.19 1.15 -3.11
C ARG A 40 10.01 0.20 -3.06
N SER A 41 9.26 0.26 -1.96
CA SER A 41 8.10 -0.61 -1.75
C SER A 41 7.03 0.08 -0.92
N ILE A 42 5.80 -0.39 -1.08
CA ILE A 42 4.65 0.02 -0.26
C ILE A 42 4.04 -1.25 0.31
N VAL A 43 3.95 -1.33 1.63
CA VAL A 43 3.36 -2.46 2.35
C VAL A 43 1.99 -2.04 2.87
N PHE A 44 0.98 -2.84 2.56
CA PHE A 44 -0.41 -2.58 2.95
C PHE A 44 -0.78 -3.53 4.10
N TRP A 45 -1.17 -2.95 5.22
CA TRP A 45 -1.56 -3.65 6.44
C TRP A 45 -2.98 -3.30 6.87
N ASN A 46 -3.58 -4.19 7.68
CA ASN A 46 -4.91 -3.97 8.25
C ASN A 46 -5.90 -3.68 7.13
N THR A 47 -6.80 -2.72 7.29
CA THR A 47 -7.76 -2.38 6.25
C THR A 47 -7.10 -1.80 4.99
N GLY A 48 -5.83 -1.42 5.05
CA GLY A 48 -5.06 -0.99 3.88
C GLY A 48 -5.00 -2.04 2.78
N VAL A 49 -5.07 -3.34 3.12
CA VAL A 49 -5.07 -4.40 2.10
C VAL A 49 -6.29 -4.32 1.18
N ARG A 50 -7.37 -3.69 1.60
CA ARG A 50 -8.55 -3.49 0.75
C ARG A 50 -8.23 -2.63 -0.47
N LEU A 51 -7.25 -1.75 -0.36
CA LEU A 51 -6.86 -0.86 -1.47
C LEU A 51 -6.24 -1.61 -2.64
N VAL A 52 -5.67 -2.79 -2.42
CA VAL A 52 -5.03 -3.60 -3.45
C VAL A 52 -5.89 -4.78 -3.92
N CYS A 53 -7.11 -4.86 -3.43
CA CYS A 53 -8.03 -5.95 -3.75
C CYS A 53 -9.14 -5.51 -4.71
N ASP A 54 -9.84 -6.50 -5.27
CA ASP A 54 -10.96 -6.25 -6.18
C ASP A 54 -11.97 -5.29 -5.55
N GLY A 55 -12.45 -4.36 -6.36
CA GLY A 55 -13.40 -3.35 -5.92
C GLY A 55 -12.77 -2.07 -5.38
N SER A 56 -11.46 -2.02 -5.21
CA SER A 56 -10.78 -0.79 -4.80
C SER A 56 -10.89 0.28 -5.88
N LYS A 57 -11.14 1.52 -5.45
CA LYS A 57 -11.24 2.67 -6.36
C LYS A 57 -9.89 3.24 -6.76
N VAL A 58 -8.80 2.76 -6.15
CA VAL A 58 -7.45 3.29 -6.39
C VAL A 58 -6.53 2.28 -7.09
N LEU A 59 -7.05 1.19 -7.60
CA LEU A 59 -6.25 0.14 -8.25
C LEU A 59 -5.38 0.69 -9.38
N GLU A 60 -5.91 1.58 -10.21
CA GLU A 60 -5.14 2.14 -11.33
C GLU A 60 -3.95 2.96 -10.84
N HIS A 61 -4.11 3.72 -9.78
CA HIS A 61 -3.01 4.50 -9.21
C HIS A 61 -1.90 3.56 -8.68
N ILE A 62 -2.31 2.48 -8.03
CA ILE A 62 -1.35 1.51 -7.47
C ILE A 62 -0.67 0.71 -8.58
N ARG A 63 -1.42 0.30 -9.62
CA ARG A 63 -0.84 -0.37 -10.79
C ARG A 63 0.20 0.50 -11.48
N ARG A 64 -0.08 1.79 -11.59
CA ARG A 64 0.86 2.74 -12.17
C ARG A 64 2.17 2.75 -11.38
N LEU A 65 2.09 2.78 -10.06
CA LEU A 65 3.28 2.71 -9.20
C LEU A 65 4.04 1.40 -9.40
N GLU A 66 3.34 0.30 -9.46
CA GLU A 66 3.93 -1.01 -9.72
C GLU A 66 4.65 -1.03 -11.07
N ASN A 67 4.03 -0.48 -12.11
CA ASN A 67 4.63 -0.39 -13.45
C ASN A 67 5.85 0.53 -13.47
N GLN A 68 5.96 1.44 -12.54
CA GLN A 68 7.11 2.33 -12.39
C GLN A 68 8.22 1.71 -11.54
N GLY A 69 8.05 0.47 -11.09
CA GLY A 69 9.07 -0.26 -10.35
C GLY A 69 8.91 -0.25 -8.84
N VAL A 70 7.83 0.32 -8.30
CA VAL A 70 7.53 0.26 -6.87
C VAL A 70 6.99 -1.12 -6.55
N GLU A 71 7.57 -1.79 -5.56
CA GLU A 71 7.09 -3.09 -5.12
C GLU A 71 5.85 -2.92 -4.25
N ILE A 72 4.75 -3.54 -4.66
CA ILE A 72 3.46 -3.46 -3.96
C ILE A 72 3.25 -4.76 -3.20
N LEU A 73 3.12 -4.66 -1.87
CA LEU A 73 3.08 -5.82 -0.98
C LEU A 73 1.86 -5.74 -0.07
N ALA A 74 1.15 -6.87 0.05
CA ALA A 74 -0.03 -6.96 0.90
C ALA A 74 0.19 -8.00 1.99
N CYS A 75 -0.11 -7.63 3.23
CA CYS A 75 0.06 -8.50 4.39
C CYS A 75 -0.84 -9.75 4.27
N THR A 76 -0.22 -10.93 4.28
CA THR A 76 -0.93 -12.20 4.18
C THR A 76 -1.95 -12.39 5.31
N THR A 77 -1.54 -12.12 6.55
CA THR A 77 -2.44 -12.23 7.71
C THR A 77 -3.66 -11.34 7.56
N CYS A 78 -3.46 -10.11 7.09
CA CYS A 78 -4.55 -9.16 6.91
C CYS A 78 -5.50 -9.60 5.80
N LEU A 79 -4.96 -10.09 4.68
CA LEU A 79 -5.77 -10.62 3.59
C LEU A 79 -6.62 -11.79 4.05
N GLU A 80 -6.04 -12.71 4.82
CA GLU A 80 -6.76 -13.88 5.34
C GLU A 80 -7.85 -13.46 6.33
N TYR A 81 -7.54 -12.52 7.22
CA TYR A 81 -8.51 -12.06 8.23
C TYR A 81 -9.76 -11.47 7.59
N PHE A 82 -9.59 -10.70 6.49
CA PHE A 82 -10.71 -10.07 5.80
C PHE A 82 -11.28 -10.94 4.67
N ASP A 83 -10.83 -12.19 4.55
CA ASP A 83 -11.26 -13.11 3.48
C ASP A 83 -11.00 -12.53 2.08
N LEU A 84 -9.83 -11.95 1.89
CA LEU A 84 -9.43 -11.29 0.65
C LEU A 84 -8.25 -11.97 -0.04
N ALA A 85 -7.80 -13.14 0.45
CA ALA A 85 -6.61 -13.79 -0.10
C ALA A 85 -6.71 -14.11 -1.60
N ASP A 86 -7.91 -14.43 -2.07
CA ASP A 86 -8.18 -14.73 -3.48
C ASP A 86 -8.67 -13.51 -4.28
N LYS A 87 -8.66 -12.33 -3.66
CA LYS A 87 -9.16 -11.10 -4.27
C LYS A 87 -8.07 -10.06 -4.54
N LEU A 88 -6.82 -10.43 -4.33
CA LEU A 88 -5.69 -9.53 -4.57
C LEU A 88 -5.64 -9.18 -6.06
N ALA A 89 -5.75 -7.90 -6.40
CA ALA A 89 -5.83 -7.42 -7.77
C ALA A 89 -4.52 -6.82 -8.28
N VAL A 90 -3.65 -6.36 -7.37
CA VAL A 90 -2.38 -5.73 -7.72
C VAL A 90 -1.36 -6.06 -6.63
N GLY A 91 -0.09 -6.17 -7.00
CA GLY A 91 0.97 -6.52 -6.07
C GLY A 91 1.00 -8.00 -5.74
N LYS A 92 1.64 -8.33 -4.64
CA LYS A 92 1.79 -9.72 -4.18
C LYS A 92 1.71 -9.81 -2.67
N PRO A 93 1.35 -10.98 -2.13
CA PRO A 93 1.30 -11.16 -0.69
C PRO A 93 2.71 -11.16 -0.09
N THR A 94 2.81 -10.71 1.15
CA THR A 94 4.07 -10.72 1.90
C THR A 94 3.83 -11.18 3.33
N THR A 95 4.89 -11.68 3.96
CA THR A 95 4.83 -12.12 5.35
C THR A 95 5.29 -11.00 6.28
N MET A 96 4.92 -11.12 7.56
CA MET A 96 5.41 -10.18 8.58
C MET A 96 6.93 -10.23 8.69
N MET A 97 7.56 -11.40 8.56
CA MET A 97 9.00 -11.52 8.62
C MET A 97 9.70 -10.73 7.50
N LYS A 98 9.17 -10.80 6.27
CA LYS A 98 9.71 -10.01 5.16
C LYS A 98 9.52 -8.53 5.37
N SER A 99 8.39 -8.12 5.95
CA SER A 99 8.14 -6.71 6.29
C SER A 99 9.14 -6.22 7.33
N ILE A 100 9.42 -7.02 8.35
CA ILE A 100 10.42 -6.70 9.38
C ILE A 100 11.80 -6.51 8.74
N GLN A 101 12.18 -7.40 7.84
CA GLN A 101 13.47 -7.30 7.13
C GLN A 101 13.55 -5.99 6.32
N SER A 102 12.47 -5.64 5.62
CA SER A 102 12.40 -4.39 4.86
C SER A 102 12.53 -3.17 5.77
N MET A 103 11.94 -3.23 6.95
CA MET A 103 12.01 -2.13 7.93
C MET A 103 13.44 -1.88 8.41
N PHE A 104 14.23 -2.94 8.57
CA PHE A 104 15.63 -2.79 9.00
C PHE A 104 16.57 -2.43 7.85
N ASP A 105 16.17 -2.68 6.61
CA ASP A 105 16.98 -2.43 5.41
C ASP A 105 16.69 -1.09 4.74
N SER A 106 15.70 -0.35 5.22
CA SER A 106 15.27 0.88 4.56
C SER A 106 14.74 1.90 5.56
N ASP A 107 14.63 3.14 5.14
CA ASP A 107 13.92 4.17 5.91
C ASP A 107 12.43 3.97 5.75
N ILE A 108 11.66 4.24 6.81
CA ILE A 108 10.23 3.99 6.84
C ILE A 108 9.45 5.29 6.80
N ILE A 109 8.43 5.32 5.93
CA ILE A 109 7.41 6.37 5.94
C ILE A 109 6.11 5.70 6.32
N SER A 110 5.57 6.06 7.47
CA SER A 110 4.31 5.50 7.97
C SER A 110 3.16 6.47 7.70
N LEU A 111 2.14 5.96 7.05
CA LEU A 111 0.93 6.72 6.73
C LEU A 111 -0.23 6.36 7.65
#